data_b62e442f23986110af62e7b78a12037c
#
_entry.id   b62e442f23986110af62e7b78a12037c
#
_cell.length_a   1.000
_cell.length_b   1.000
_cell.length_c   1.000
_cell.angle_alpha   90.00
_cell.angle_beta   90.00
_cell.angle_gamma   90.00
#
_symmetry.space_group_name_H-M   'P 1'
#
loop_
_entity.id
_entity.type
_entity.pdbx_description
1 polymer ?
#
loop_
_entity_poly.entity_id
_entity_poly.type
_entity_poly.pdbx_seq_one_letter_code
_entity_poly.pdbx_strand_id
1 'polypeptide(L)'
;MAAQSMGEDVELVVLFADVVGSTRLYERMGDQRARDMVALCIDVMRGATEHCGGTVIKTMGDEVMATFPSADAALNAAAQMQKQIAAHSQLRVDGQPVSIRIGSGAPRRCARVLALRHT
;
A
#
# COMPACT_ATOMS: atom_id res chain seq x y z
N MET A 1 5.75 31.06 0.09
CA MET A 1 5.58 30.61 -0.30
C MET A 1 5.77 29.74 -0.35
N ALA A 2 5.87 29.48 0.00
CA ALA A 2 6.10 28.61 -0.16
C ALA A 2 6.13 28.02 -0.95
N ALA A 3 5.93 28.27 -1.24
CA ALA A 3 5.87 27.71 -2.06
C ALA A 3 6.74 27.21 -2.54
N GLN A 4 7.31 27.38 -2.35
CA GLN A 4 8.02 26.94 -2.88
C GLN A 4 8.35 25.98 -2.70
N SER A 5 8.33 25.74 -2.06
CA SER A 5 8.65 24.78 -1.97
C SER A 5 8.41 24.03 -2.62
N MET A 6 8.06 24.24 -2.89
CA MET A 6 7.79 23.67 -3.52
C MET A 6 8.37 23.03 -4.18
N GLY A 7 8.17 22.82 -4.34
CA GLY A 7 8.57 21.97 -5.04
C GLY A 7 9.75 21.48 -5.04
N GLU A 8 10.35 21.76 -4.47
CA GLU A 8 11.45 21.40 -4.62
C GLU A 8 11.81 20.53 -3.85
N ASP A 9 12.41 19.98 -3.64
CA ASP A 9 13.24 19.13 -2.99
C ASP A 9 12.59 18.39 -1.89
N VAL A 10 11.33 18.14 -1.93
CA VAL A 10 10.67 17.27 -1.01
C VAL A 10 10.80 15.87 -1.55
N GLU A 11 11.52 15.03 -0.85
CA GLU A 11 11.64 13.65 -1.24
C GLU A 11 10.58 12.84 -0.58
N LEU A 12 9.86 12.10 -1.36
CA LEU A 12 8.87 11.16 -0.87
C LEU A 12 9.32 9.76 -1.23
N VAL A 13 8.95 8.81 -0.42
CA VAL A 13 9.20 7.40 -0.69
C VAL A 13 7.93 6.81 -1.25
N VAL A 14 8.02 6.17 -2.40
CA VAL A 14 6.89 5.50 -3.01
C VAL A 14 6.90 4.04 -2.58
N LEU A 15 5.74 3.55 -2.18
CA LEU A 15 5.60 2.18 -1.75
C LEU A 15 4.48 1.53 -2.56
N PHE A 16 4.74 0.33 -3.03
CA PHE A 16 3.74 -0.50 -3.71
C PHE A 16 3.52 -1.74 -2.87
N ALA A 17 2.27 -2.08 -2.66
CA ALA A 17 1.92 -3.29 -1.92
C ALA A 17 0.82 -4.01 -2.66
N ASP A 18 1.01 -5.30 -2.93
CA ASP A 18 -0.01 -6.06 -3.64
C ASP A 18 -0.19 -7.44 -3.01
N VAL A 19 -1.34 -8.03 -3.28
CA VAL A 19 -1.68 -9.35 -2.78
C VAL A 19 -1.01 -10.40 -3.65
N VAL A 20 -0.27 -11.29 -3.03
CA VAL A 20 0.43 -12.35 -3.75
C VAL A 20 -0.54 -13.47 -4.07
N GLY A 21 -0.55 -13.88 -5.33
CA GLY A 21 -1.34 -15.03 -5.73
C GLY A 21 -2.83 -14.78 -5.77
N SER A 22 -3.24 -13.56 -6.10
CA SER A 22 -4.66 -13.26 -6.16
C SER A 22 -5.40 -14.15 -7.15
N THR A 23 -4.77 -14.52 -8.27
CA THR A 23 -5.37 -15.43 -9.22
C THR A 23 -5.74 -16.75 -8.55
N ARG A 24 -4.84 -17.27 -7.72
CA ARG A 24 -5.11 -18.51 -7.00
C ARG A 24 -6.27 -18.35 -6.03
N LEU A 25 -6.39 -17.18 -5.40
CA LEU A 25 -7.52 -16.92 -4.52
C LEU A 25 -8.83 -17.03 -5.28
N TYR A 26 -8.89 -16.44 -6.47
CA TYR A 26 -10.10 -16.52 -7.28
C TYR A 26 -10.42 -17.95 -7.65
N GLU A 27 -9.40 -18.73 -7.98
CA GLU A 27 -9.61 -20.12 -8.34
C GLU A 27 -10.12 -20.96 -7.17
N ARG A 28 -9.61 -20.70 -5.96
CA ARG A 28 -9.96 -21.50 -4.81
C ARG A 28 -11.27 -21.11 -4.16
N MET A 29 -11.54 -19.80 -4.12
CA MET A 29 -12.67 -19.30 -3.33
C MET A 29 -13.85 -18.84 -4.15
N GLY A 30 -13.68 -18.75 -5.46
CA GLY A 30 -14.69 -18.13 -6.32
C GLY A 30 -14.57 -16.64 -6.31
N ASP A 31 -15.19 -16.00 -7.31
CA ASP A 31 -14.96 -14.59 -7.57
C ASP A 31 -15.38 -13.69 -6.42
N GLN A 32 -16.56 -13.95 -5.85
CA GLN A 32 -17.08 -13.03 -4.83
C GLN A 32 -16.25 -13.05 -3.55
N ARG A 33 -15.92 -14.24 -3.07
CA ARG A 33 -15.16 -14.34 -1.83
C ARG A 33 -13.74 -13.83 -2.00
N ALA A 34 -13.12 -14.11 -3.15
CA ALA A 34 -11.78 -13.64 -3.42
C ALA A 34 -11.77 -12.12 -3.50
N ARG A 35 -12.77 -11.54 -4.17
CA ARG A 35 -12.87 -10.10 -4.30
C ARG A 35 -13.04 -9.44 -2.93
N ASP A 36 -13.87 -10.04 -2.08
CA ASP A 36 -14.06 -9.52 -0.73
C ASP A 36 -12.77 -9.60 0.08
N MET A 37 -12.03 -10.68 -0.07
CA MET A 37 -10.77 -10.84 0.65
C MET A 37 -9.72 -9.83 0.16
N VAL A 38 -9.62 -9.64 -1.14
CA VAL A 38 -8.70 -8.64 -1.68
C VAL A 38 -9.08 -7.24 -1.21
N ALA A 39 -10.38 -6.93 -1.19
CA ALA A 39 -10.82 -5.63 -0.71
C ALA A 39 -10.43 -5.42 0.75
N LEU A 40 -10.54 -6.46 1.56
CA LEU A 40 -10.16 -6.37 2.96
C LEU A 40 -8.65 -6.17 3.11
N CYS A 41 -7.85 -6.83 2.29
CA CYS A 41 -6.40 -6.60 2.28
C CYS A 41 -6.09 -5.15 1.91
N ILE A 42 -6.76 -4.61 0.91
CA ILE A 42 -6.57 -3.22 0.50
C ILE A 42 -6.91 -2.29 1.66
N ASP A 43 -8.01 -2.56 2.37
CA ASP A 43 -8.37 -1.73 3.51
C ASP A 43 -7.30 -1.75 4.60
N VAL A 44 -6.74 -2.91 4.88
CA VAL A 44 -5.67 -3.02 5.87
C VAL A 44 -4.45 -2.22 5.42
N MET A 45 -4.07 -2.35 4.15
CA MET A 45 -2.91 -1.64 3.64
C MET A 45 -3.14 -0.14 3.63
N ARG A 46 -4.36 0.29 3.31
CA ARG A 46 -4.70 1.71 3.35
C ARG A 46 -4.64 2.25 4.77
N GLY A 47 -5.20 1.51 5.72
CA GLY A 47 -5.17 1.93 7.11
C GLY A 47 -3.76 2.07 7.66
N ALA A 48 -2.89 1.10 7.35
CA ALA A 48 -1.51 1.16 7.78
C ALA A 48 -0.78 2.36 7.17
N THR A 49 -1.05 2.63 5.89
CA THR A 49 -0.47 3.78 5.21
C THR A 49 -0.83 5.07 5.91
N GLU A 50 -2.13 5.26 6.16
CA GLU A 50 -2.59 6.50 6.76
C GLU A 50 -2.12 6.64 8.20
N HIS A 51 -2.09 5.54 8.92
CA HIS A 51 -1.63 5.56 10.31
C HIS A 51 -0.17 5.99 10.42
N CYS A 52 0.64 5.67 9.42
CA CYS A 52 2.05 6.01 9.43
C CYS A 52 2.35 7.32 8.69
N GLY A 53 1.34 8.11 8.42
CA GLY A 53 1.53 9.42 7.81
C GLY A 53 1.70 9.41 6.31
N GLY A 54 1.41 8.30 5.67
CA GLY A 54 1.49 8.20 4.23
C GLY A 54 0.20 8.62 3.55
N THR A 55 0.25 8.68 2.24
CA THR A 55 -0.91 9.03 1.43
C THR A 55 -1.10 7.95 0.37
N VAL A 56 -2.30 7.41 0.28
CA VAL A 56 -2.63 6.47 -0.77
C VAL A 56 -2.86 7.25 -2.05
N ILE A 57 -2.05 6.98 -3.06
CA ILE A 57 -2.15 7.68 -4.34
C ILE A 57 -3.22 7.04 -5.20
N LYS A 58 -3.21 5.72 -5.26
CA LYS A 58 -4.25 5.00 -5.99
C LYS A 58 -4.24 3.54 -5.59
N THR A 59 -5.35 2.89 -5.88
CA THR A 59 -5.44 1.44 -5.77
C THR A 59 -5.82 0.89 -7.14
N MET A 60 -5.27 -0.26 -7.48
CA MET A 60 -5.58 -0.91 -8.74
C MET A 60 -5.71 -2.39 -8.48
N GLY A 61 -6.92 -2.90 -8.64
CA GLY A 61 -7.15 -4.31 -8.41
C GLY A 61 -6.72 -4.74 -7.03
N ASP A 62 -5.59 -5.41 -6.95
CA ASP A 62 -5.06 -5.94 -5.70
C ASP A 62 -3.81 -5.21 -5.24
N GLU A 63 -3.58 -4.00 -5.74
CA GLU A 63 -2.37 -3.24 -5.45
C GLU A 63 -2.69 -1.87 -4.90
N VAL A 64 -1.88 -1.41 -3.94
CA VAL A 64 -1.93 -0.06 -3.40
C VAL A 64 -0.63 0.65 -3.72
N MET A 65 -0.72 1.87 -4.23
CA MET A 65 0.42 2.74 -4.41
C MET A 65 0.28 3.89 -3.42
N ALA A 66 1.32 4.10 -2.62
CA ALA A 66 1.30 5.11 -1.57
C ALA A 66 2.62 5.85 -1.52
N THR A 67 2.59 7.06 -0.96
CA THR A 67 3.80 7.83 -0.73
C THR A 67 3.93 8.13 0.75
N PHE A 68 5.18 8.28 1.19
CA PHE A 68 5.50 8.55 2.59
C PHE A 68 6.55 9.65 2.67
N PRO A 69 6.53 10.44 3.74
CA PRO A 69 7.48 11.55 3.88
C PRO A 69 8.90 11.09 4.21
N SER A 70 9.08 9.84 4.59
CA SER A 70 10.41 9.34 4.92
C SER A 70 10.46 7.83 4.73
N ALA A 71 11.67 7.32 4.63
CA ALA A 71 11.87 5.88 4.54
C ALA A 71 11.42 5.19 5.83
N ASP A 72 11.62 5.83 6.96
CA ASP A 72 11.19 5.23 8.24
C ASP A 72 9.68 5.07 8.27
N ALA A 73 8.94 6.07 7.82
CA ALA A 73 7.49 5.98 7.79
C ALA A 73 7.05 4.85 6.86
N ALA A 74 7.70 4.72 5.71
CA ALA A 74 7.36 3.66 4.77
C ALA A 74 7.67 2.28 5.35
N LEU A 75 8.80 2.14 6.03
CA LEU A 75 9.16 0.87 6.66
C LEU A 75 8.18 0.50 7.75
N ASN A 76 7.78 1.47 8.56
CA ASN A 76 6.80 1.22 9.60
C ASN A 76 5.47 0.77 9.01
N ALA A 77 5.04 1.42 7.94
CA ALA A 77 3.80 1.03 7.27
C ALA A 77 3.91 -0.38 6.70
N ALA A 78 5.03 -0.69 6.06
CA ALA A 78 5.24 -2.02 5.50
C ALA A 78 5.18 -3.09 6.60
N ALA A 79 5.82 -2.83 7.72
CA ALA A 79 5.80 -3.77 8.84
C ALA A 79 4.40 -3.93 9.40
N GLN A 80 3.64 -2.84 9.51
CA GLN A 80 2.27 -2.92 9.99
C GLN A 80 1.38 -3.68 9.04
N MET A 81 1.54 -3.46 7.73
CA MET A 81 0.77 -4.20 6.73
C MET A 81 0.98 -5.69 6.89
N GLN A 82 2.25 -6.11 6.96
CA GLN A 82 2.56 -7.53 7.10
C GLN A 82 1.99 -8.10 8.39
N LYS A 83 2.19 -7.38 9.47
CA LYS A 83 1.77 -7.87 10.78
C LYS A 83 0.25 -7.97 10.88
N GLN A 84 -0.45 -6.93 10.43
CA GLN A 84 -1.90 -6.90 10.53
C GLN A 84 -2.55 -7.94 9.63
N ILE A 85 -2.01 -8.14 8.44
CA ILE A 85 -2.57 -9.15 7.55
C ILE A 85 -2.31 -10.54 8.09
N ALA A 86 -1.12 -10.79 8.62
CA ALA A 86 -0.80 -12.09 9.18
C ALA A 86 -1.68 -12.41 10.40
N ALA A 87 -2.07 -11.40 11.15
CA ALA A 87 -2.88 -11.59 12.36
C ALA A 87 -4.38 -11.54 12.09
N HIS A 88 -4.79 -11.16 10.90
CA HIS A 88 -6.22 -10.96 10.61
C HIS A 88 -6.92 -12.28 10.42
N SER A 89 -7.92 -12.55 11.25
CA SER A 89 -8.58 -13.87 11.25
C SER A 89 -9.30 -14.16 9.94
N GLN A 90 -9.75 -13.14 9.22
CA GLN A 90 -10.47 -13.31 7.98
C GLN A 90 -9.57 -13.33 6.74
N LEU A 91 -8.29 -13.07 6.92
CA LEU A 91 -7.35 -13.06 5.79
C LEU A 91 -6.49 -14.30 5.80
N ARG A 92 -7.16 -15.44 5.76
CA ARG A 92 -6.50 -16.74 5.74
C ARG A 92 -7.12 -17.63 4.68
N VAL A 93 -6.28 -18.38 4.01
CA VAL A 93 -6.71 -19.35 3.01
C VAL A 93 -6.04 -20.68 3.35
N ASP A 94 -6.84 -21.73 3.52
CA ASP A 94 -6.34 -23.05 3.86
C ASP A 94 -5.45 -23.02 5.10
N GLY A 95 -5.82 -22.19 6.08
CA GLY A 95 -5.08 -22.09 7.33
C GLY A 95 -3.84 -21.25 7.29
N GLN A 96 -3.51 -20.67 6.14
CA GLN A 96 -2.34 -19.82 5.98
C GLN A 96 -2.73 -18.38 5.78
N PRO A 97 -1.97 -17.42 6.32
CA PRO A 97 -2.27 -16.02 6.07
C PRO A 97 -2.11 -15.69 4.60
N VAL A 98 -2.93 -14.74 4.15
CA VAL A 98 -2.73 -14.18 2.82
C VAL A 98 -1.38 -13.46 2.81
N SER A 99 -0.65 -13.56 1.73
CA SER A 99 0.66 -12.93 1.59
C SER A 99 0.54 -11.65 0.78
N ILE A 100 1.32 -10.65 1.15
CA ILE A 100 1.44 -9.44 0.35
C ILE A 100 2.92 -9.23 0.02
N ARG A 101 3.15 -8.57 -1.11
CA ARG A 101 4.49 -8.23 -1.54
C ARG A 101 4.61 -6.70 -1.53
N ILE A 102 5.70 -6.20 -0.96
CA ILE A 102 5.90 -4.76 -0.81
C ILE A 102 7.21 -4.39 -1.48
N GLY A 103 7.16 -3.35 -2.30
CA GLY A 103 8.35 -2.81 -2.95
C GLY A 103 8.35 -1.30 -2.89
N SER A 104 9.48 -0.70 -3.22
CA SER A 104 9.59 0.75 -3.19
C SER A 104 10.07 1.27 -4.53
N GLY A 105 9.68 2.50 -4.83
CA GLY A 105 10.06 3.15 -6.06
C GLY A 105 11.13 4.20 -5.85
N ALA A 106 11.58 4.78 -6.94
CA ALA A 106 12.64 5.76 -6.91
C ALA A 106 12.15 7.09 -6.34
N PRO A 107 12.93 7.72 -5.46
CA PRO A 107 12.48 8.94 -4.80
C PRO A 107 12.21 10.10 -5.75
N ARG A 108 12.96 10.23 -6.83
CA ARG A 108 12.80 11.38 -7.71
C ARG A 108 11.40 11.46 -8.32
N ARG A 109 10.74 10.34 -8.44
CA ARG A 109 9.38 10.38 -8.97
C ARG A 109 8.39 10.90 -7.96
N CYS A 110 8.75 10.85 -6.72
CA CYS A 110 7.89 11.32 -5.67
C CYS A 110 7.73 12.82 -5.69
N ALA A 111 8.82 13.53 -6.00
CA ALA A 111 8.73 14.98 -6.10
C ALA A 111 7.73 15.39 -7.15
N ARG A 112 7.70 14.65 -8.27
CA ARG A 112 6.78 14.96 -9.34
C ARG A 112 5.32 14.72 -8.91
N VAL A 113 5.10 13.62 -8.21
CA VAL A 113 3.77 13.33 -7.71
C VAL A 113 3.30 14.42 -6.76
N LEU A 114 4.20 14.85 -5.89
CA LEU A 114 3.85 15.91 -4.95
C LEU A 114 3.49 17.21 -5.67
N ALA A 115 4.25 17.55 -6.71
CA ALA A 115 3.95 18.76 -7.48
C ALA A 115 2.56 18.70 -8.08
N LEU A 116 2.18 17.55 -8.61
CA LEU A 116 0.85 17.40 -9.18
C LEU A 116 -0.24 17.59 -8.14
N ARG A 117 0.01 17.16 -6.93
CA ARG A 117 -0.98 17.34 -5.88
C ARG A 117 -1.15 18.77 -5.46
N HIS A 118 -0.13 19.57 -5.64
CA HIS A 118 -0.19 20.97 -5.24
C HIS A 118 -0.71 21.88 -6.33
N THR A 119 -0.83 21.38 -7.50
CA THR A 119 -1.42 22.15 -8.57
C THR A 119 -2.87 21.77 -8.75
#